data_8951e4909ef342c8f1339931184660bd
#
_entry.id   8951e4909ef342c8f1339931184660bd
#
_cell.length_a   1.000
_cell.length_b   1.000
_cell.length_c   1.000
_cell.angle_alpha   90.00
_cell.angle_beta   90.00
_cell.angle_gamma   90.00
#
_symmetry.space_group_name_H-M   'P 1'
#
loop_
_entity.id
_entity.type
_entity.pdbx_description
1 polymer ?
#
loop_
_entity_poly.entity_id
_entity_poly.type
_entity_poly.pdbx_seq_one_letter_code
_entity_poly.pdbx_strand_id
1 'polypeptide(L)'
;MKKLFLLVIFFGIFSSCEDVIDVELNDAPPRLVIEANLNVWENGASQASVRLTTSSPFFNNGVPFITDAIVTVTDENGTVYPFTYSNNGFYTANLVPQLNIEYTLSIIYKDETYTATETLYTVSPLEFVEQRDDGGFTGEDIELKAYFTDPPGARNFYFFEGISERGDVLDVYNDEFFDGNTIFGYYLVEDLAPGDEVQFNIYGVSEAYYNFMFILLQQTSDQGXXXXKAVDPSKLNLQLSAVTL
;
A
#
# COMPACT_ATOMS: atom_id res chain seq x y z
N MET A 1 -12.81 -64.46 -13.07
CA MET A 1 -11.53 -64.21 -12.34
C MET A 1 -10.77 -63.02 -12.88
N LYS A 2 -10.54 -62.87 -14.20
CA LYS A 2 -9.83 -61.71 -14.78
C LYS A 2 -10.46 -60.33 -14.46
N LYS A 3 -11.80 -60.23 -14.47
CA LYS A 3 -12.50 -58.96 -14.16
C LYS A 3 -12.40 -58.60 -12.68
N LEU A 4 -12.36 -59.56 -11.77
CA LEU A 4 -12.18 -59.34 -10.34
C LEU A 4 -10.75 -58.87 -10.04
N PHE A 5 -9.77 -59.40 -10.75
CA PHE A 5 -8.37 -59.02 -10.61
C PHE A 5 -8.13 -57.56 -11.08
N LEU A 6 -8.78 -57.13 -12.17
CA LEU A 6 -8.74 -55.77 -12.67
C LEU A 6 -9.36 -54.77 -11.69
N LEU A 7 -10.44 -55.19 -11.00
CA LEU A 7 -11.12 -54.35 -10.02
C LEU A 7 -10.26 -54.11 -8.77
N VAL A 8 -9.52 -55.14 -8.34
CA VAL A 8 -8.61 -54.99 -7.19
C VAL A 8 -7.42 -54.10 -7.52
N ILE A 9 -6.88 -54.19 -8.75
CA ILE A 9 -5.80 -53.29 -9.19
C ILE A 9 -6.29 -51.83 -9.27
N PHE A 10 -7.51 -51.60 -9.77
CA PHE A 10 -8.08 -50.23 -9.86
C PHE A 10 -8.27 -49.60 -8.47
N PHE A 11 -8.66 -50.40 -7.45
CA PHE A 11 -8.82 -49.91 -6.08
C PHE A 11 -7.48 -49.58 -5.39
N GLY A 12 -6.40 -50.22 -5.78
CA GLY A 12 -5.07 -50.02 -5.20
C GLY A 12 -4.40 -48.69 -5.62
N ILE A 13 -4.90 -48.02 -6.68
CA ILE A 13 -4.29 -46.80 -7.20
C ILE A 13 -4.74 -45.54 -6.42
N PHE A 14 -5.80 -45.65 -5.60
CA PHE A 14 -6.36 -44.51 -4.86
C PHE A 14 -5.79 -44.33 -3.45
N SER A 15 -4.81 -45.14 -3.02
CA SER A 15 -4.14 -44.87 -1.74
C SER A 15 -3.01 -43.88 -1.96
N SER A 16 -3.38 -42.60 -2.21
CA SER A 16 -2.45 -41.51 -2.15
C SER A 16 -2.28 -41.12 -0.67
N CYS A 17 -1.13 -41.43 -0.10
CA CYS A 17 -0.75 -40.91 1.22
C CYS A 17 -0.33 -39.47 1.04
N GLU A 18 -1.10 -38.54 1.57
CA GLU A 18 -0.64 -37.18 1.82
C GLU A 18 0.20 -37.20 3.08
N ASP A 19 1.51 -37.16 2.93
CA ASP A 19 2.39 -36.92 4.06
C ASP A 19 2.32 -35.41 4.38
N VAL A 20 1.70 -35.10 5.50
CA VAL A 20 1.75 -33.74 6.04
C VAL A 20 3.17 -33.50 6.54
N ILE A 21 3.94 -32.74 5.78
CA ILE A 21 5.27 -32.33 6.19
C ILE A 21 5.12 -31.23 7.24
N ASP A 22 5.43 -31.55 8.49
CA ASP A 22 5.55 -30.53 9.54
C ASP A 22 6.79 -29.69 9.25
N VAL A 23 6.60 -28.54 8.61
CA VAL A 23 7.67 -27.59 8.38
C VAL A 23 7.86 -26.76 9.64
N GLU A 24 8.96 -27.00 10.36
CA GLU A 24 9.35 -26.14 11.46
C GLU A 24 9.82 -24.80 10.86
N LEU A 25 8.93 -23.80 10.86
CA LEU A 25 9.30 -22.46 10.47
C LEU A 25 10.07 -21.80 11.61
N ASN A 26 11.30 -21.39 11.34
CA ASN A 26 12.08 -20.61 12.30
C ASN A 26 11.41 -19.25 12.47
N ASP A 27 10.74 -19.04 13.59
CA ASP A 27 10.14 -17.75 13.92
C ASP A 27 11.23 -16.73 14.19
N ALA A 28 11.28 -15.67 13.38
CA ALA A 28 12.13 -14.52 13.66
C ALA A 28 11.54 -13.71 14.84
N PRO A 29 12.38 -13.05 15.64
CA PRO A 29 11.85 -12.16 16.69
C PRO A 29 10.92 -11.12 16.09
N PRO A 30 9.80 -10.79 16.78
CA PRO A 30 8.89 -9.77 16.29
C PRO A 30 9.60 -8.43 16.05
N ARG A 31 9.35 -7.82 14.90
CA ARG A 31 9.92 -6.52 14.52
C ARG A 31 8.83 -5.45 14.55
N LEU A 32 9.21 -4.24 14.95
CA LEU A 32 8.30 -3.08 14.88
C LEU A 32 7.90 -2.81 13.43
N VAL A 33 6.61 -2.62 13.19
CA VAL A 33 6.03 -2.22 11.91
C VAL A 33 5.42 -0.84 12.11
N ILE A 34 5.81 0.10 11.30
CA ILE A 34 5.39 1.51 11.39
C ILE A 34 4.68 1.89 10.09
N GLU A 35 3.44 2.34 10.21
CA GLU A 35 2.66 2.93 9.13
C GLU A 35 2.35 4.38 9.56
N ALA A 36 2.81 5.36 8.80
CA ALA A 36 2.61 6.77 9.16
C ALA A 36 2.09 7.54 7.96
N ASN A 37 1.03 8.31 8.18
CA ASN A 37 0.33 9.03 7.12
C ASN A 37 0.04 10.46 7.55
N LEU A 38 0.44 11.41 6.69
CA LEU A 38 0.00 12.80 6.75
C LEU A 38 -0.63 13.11 5.40
N ASN A 39 -1.93 13.34 5.39
CA ASN A 39 -2.69 13.57 4.15
C ASN A 39 -3.48 14.88 4.26
N VAL A 40 -3.58 15.60 3.16
CA VAL A 40 -4.46 16.76 3.00
C VAL A 40 -5.22 16.59 1.69
N TRP A 41 -6.55 16.64 1.76
CA TRP A 41 -7.42 16.52 0.60
C TRP A 41 -7.83 17.90 0.08
N GLU A 42 -8.23 17.95 -1.19
CA GLU A 42 -8.64 19.20 -1.87
C GLU A 42 -9.75 19.94 -1.11
N ASN A 43 -10.65 19.19 -0.48
CA ASN A 43 -11.76 19.79 0.31
C ASN A 43 -11.30 20.35 1.66
N GLY A 44 -10.01 20.32 1.96
CA GLY A 44 -9.44 20.81 3.21
C GLY A 44 -9.46 19.81 4.35
N ALA A 45 -10.02 18.62 4.15
CA ALA A 45 -9.91 17.55 5.14
C ALA A 45 -8.44 17.13 5.29
N SER A 46 -8.07 16.65 6.45
CA SER A 46 -6.70 16.20 6.68
C SER A 46 -6.67 14.99 7.62
N GLN A 47 -5.61 14.24 7.53
CA GLN A 47 -5.36 13.09 8.40
C GLN A 47 -3.90 13.11 8.86
N ALA A 48 -3.70 12.90 10.14
CA ALA A 48 -2.38 12.70 10.72
C ALA A 48 -2.49 11.47 11.63
N SER A 49 -1.90 10.37 11.20
CA SER A 49 -1.99 9.11 11.95
C SER A 49 -0.70 8.30 11.82
N VAL A 50 -0.35 7.63 12.90
CA VAL A 50 0.74 6.65 12.94
C VAL A 50 0.16 5.36 13.53
N ARG A 51 0.37 4.25 12.85
CA ARG A 51 -0.04 2.94 13.35
C ARG A 51 1.18 2.11 13.65
N LEU A 52 1.23 1.57 14.87
CA LEU A 52 2.38 0.78 15.35
C LEU A 52 1.91 -0.63 15.68
N THR A 53 2.56 -1.61 15.04
CA THR A 53 2.31 -3.03 15.27
C THR A 53 3.63 -3.77 15.34
N THR A 54 3.60 -5.08 15.59
CA THR A 54 4.76 -5.93 15.37
C THR A 54 4.45 -6.95 14.30
N SER A 55 5.50 -7.42 13.63
CA SER A 55 5.36 -8.60 12.76
C SER A 55 4.86 -9.79 13.58
N SER A 56 4.10 -10.66 12.93
CA SER A 56 3.47 -11.85 13.52
C SER A 56 3.94 -13.10 12.80
N PRO A 57 4.03 -14.24 13.47
CA PRO A 57 4.29 -15.50 12.77
C PRO A 57 3.23 -15.79 11.70
N PHE A 58 3.63 -16.45 10.63
CA PHE A 58 2.80 -16.68 9.45
C PHE A 58 1.42 -17.29 9.77
N PHE A 59 1.40 -18.21 10.73
CA PHE A 59 0.16 -18.92 11.10
C PHE A 59 -0.65 -18.21 12.19
N ASN A 60 -0.24 -17.01 12.64
CA ASN A 60 -0.95 -16.27 13.66
C ASN A 60 -1.84 -15.19 13.01
N ASN A 61 -3.15 -15.30 13.22
CA ASN A 61 -4.11 -14.37 12.62
C ASN A 61 -4.24 -13.05 13.38
N GLY A 62 -3.50 -12.86 14.47
CA GLY A 62 -3.52 -11.62 15.25
C GLY A 62 -2.36 -10.70 14.91
N VAL A 63 -2.66 -9.41 14.77
CA VAL A 63 -1.63 -8.38 14.61
C VAL A 63 -1.43 -7.70 15.96
N PRO A 64 -0.28 -7.91 16.64
CA PRO A 64 -0.06 -7.29 17.94
C PRO A 64 0.13 -5.77 17.81
N PHE A 65 -0.66 -5.02 18.56
CA PHE A 65 -0.60 -3.55 18.56
C PHE A 65 0.39 -3.05 19.61
N ILE A 66 1.10 -1.96 19.29
CA ILE A 66 1.95 -1.24 20.24
C ILE A 66 1.11 -0.10 20.82
N THR A 67 1.08 0.01 22.16
CA THR A 67 0.24 0.97 22.86
C THR A 67 1.00 1.94 23.76
N ASP A 68 2.31 1.70 23.91
CA ASP A 68 3.16 2.38 24.91
C ASP A 68 4.36 3.12 24.29
N ALA A 69 4.32 3.40 22.98
CA ALA A 69 5.35 4.18 22.32
C ALA A 69 5.14 5.68 22.54
N ILE A 70 6.22 6.45 22.51
CA ILE A 70 6.17 7.92 22.42
C ILE A 70 6.31 8.27 20.96
N VAL A 71 5.31 8.96 20.40
CA VAL A 71 5.25 9.31 18.98
C VAL A 71 5.14 10.82 18.84
N THR A 72 6.03 11.42 18.07
CA THR A 72 5.98 12.86 17.75
C THR A 72 6.25 13.08 16.27
N VAL A 73 5.65 14.13 15.72
CA VAL A 73 6.02 14.67 14.40
C VAL A 73 6.48 16.10 14.63
N THR A 74 7.56 16.50 13.98
CA THR A 74 8.11 17.85 14.08
C THR A 74 8.14 18.43 12.66
N ASP A 75 7.63 19.68 12.49
CA ASP A 75 7.72 20.36 11.20
C ASP A 75 9.09 21.06 11.04
N GLU A 76 9.38 21.54 9.83
CA GLU A 76 10.66 22.20 9.50
C GLU A 76 10.92 23.46 10.34
N ASN A 77 9.88 24.03 10.98
CA ASN A 77 10.01 25.21 11.85
C ASN A 77 10.31 24.81 13.30
N GLY A 78 10.38 23.51 13.60
CA GLY A 78 10.65 23.00 14.93
C GLY A 78 9.41 22.87 15.80
N THR A 79 8.19 23.01 15.25
CA THR A 79 6.96 22.78 16.02
C THR A 79 6.75 21.29 16.22
N VAL A 80 6.60 20.87 17.46
CA VAL A 80 6.44 19.46 17.83
C VAL A 80 4.95 19.14 18.05
N TYR A 81 4.46 18.13 17.37
CA TYR A 81 3.10 17.63 17.48
C TYR A 81 3.14 16.24 18.14
N PRO A 82 2.77 16.14 19.42
CA PRO A 82 2.73 14.82 20.07
C PRO A 82 1.49 14.05 19.62
N PHE A 83 1.69 12.77 19.30
CA PHE A 83 0.63 11.85 18.92
C PHE A 83 0.24 11.02 20.14
N THR A 84 -1.05 10.84 20.35
CA THR A 84 -1.58 10.06 21.46
C THR A 84 -2.24 8.77 20.95
N TYR A 85 -2.05 7.71 21.71
CA TYR A 85 -2.65 6.41 21.38
C TYR A 85 -4.19 6.53 21.36
N SER A 86 -4.81 5.97 20.35
CA SER A 86 -6.25 5.94 20.17
C SER A 86 -6.79 4.51 20.33
N ASN A 87 -6.59 3.66 19.30
CA ASN A 87 -7.04 2.26 19.33
C ASN A 87 -6.31 1.47 18.24
N ASN A 88 -6.32 0.17 18.33
CA ASN A 88 -5.82 -0.77 17.29
C ASN A 88 -4.41 -0.42 16.76
N GLY A 89 -3.55 0.10 17.65
CA GLY A 89 -2.20 0.51 17.28
C GLY A 89 -2.10 1.93 16.74
N PHE A 90 -3.22 2.63 16.55
CA PHE A 90 -3.21 3.99 16.01
C PHE A 90 -2.87 5.03 17.06
N TYR A 91 -2.02 5.97 16.66
CA TYR A 91 -1.69 7.21 17.35
C TYR A 91 -2.13 8.35 16.47
N THR A 92 -2.78 9.35 17.04
CA THR A 92 -3.32 10.50 16.30
C THR A 92 -2.93 11.80 16.98
N ALA A 93 -2.91 12.88 16.21
CA ALA A 93 -2.61 14.23 16.72
C ALA A 93 -3.54 15.25 16.09
N ASN A 94 -3.70 16.38 16.74
CA ASN A 94 -4.38 17.53 16.16
C ASN A 94 -3.35 18.33 15.33
N LEU A 95 -2.97 17.76 14.20
CA LEU A 95 -2.04 18.33 13.24
C LEU A 95 -2.80 18.50 11.91
N VAL A 96 -2.84 19.70 11.40
CA VAL A 96 -3.29 19.97 10.02
C VAL A 96 -2.03 20.17 9.19
N PRO A 97 -1.62 19.15 8.42
CA PRO A 97 -0.37 19.24 7.67
C PRO A 97 -0.46 20.31 6.58
N GLN A 98 0.66 20.90 6.25
CA GLN A 98 0.78 21.93 5.21
C GLN A 98 1.60 21.40 4.04
N LEU A 99 1.17 21.72 2.84
CA LEU A 99 1.83 21.27 1.61
C LEU A 99 3.22 21.92 1.47
N ASN A 100 4.14 21.15 0.92
CA ASN A 100 5.53 21.54 0.66
C ASN A 100 6.32 21.87 1.93
N ILE A 101 5.89 21.28 3.05
CA ILE A 101 6.59 21.37 4.34
C ILE A 101 7.19 19.99 4.64
N GLU A 102 8.42 20.03 5.18
CA GLU A 102 9.11 18.81 5.62
C GLU A 102 8.68 18.48 7.05
N TYR A 103 8.41 17.21 7.30
CA TYR A 103 8.02 16.66 8.60
C TYR A 103 8.96 15.54 8.99
N THR A 104 9.40 15.56 10.25
CA THR A 104 10.21 14.49 10.84
C THR A 104 9.38 13.73 11.88
N LEU A 105 9.14 12.45 11.62
CA LEU A 105 8.54 11.51 12.58
C LEU A 105 9.63 11.02 13.52
N SER A 106 9.33 10.95 14.82
CA SER A 106 10.18 10.30 15.83
C SER A 106 9.33 9.39 16.70
N ILE A 107 9.75 8.14 16.82
CA ILE A 107 9.09 7.12 17.64
C ILE A 107 10.12 6.55 18.61
N ILE A 108 9.80 6.59 19.91
CA ILE A 108 10.62 5.94 20.96
C ILE A 108 9.83 4.72 21.44
N TYR A 109 10.42 3.54 21.30
CA TYR A 109 9.82 2.29 21.73
C TYR A 109 10.92 1.33 22.21
N LYS A 110 10.78 0.80 23.46
CA LYS A 110 11.73 -0.12 24.09
C LYS A 110 13.18 0.40 24.04
N ASP A 111 13.36 1.67 24.42
CA ASP A 111 14.66 2.34 24.47
C ASP A 111 15.35 2.51 23.11
N GLU A 112 14.64 2.21 22.01
CA GLU A 112 15.10 2.48 20.63
C GLU A 112 14.35 3.68 20.07
N THR A 113 15.06 4.46 19.25
CA THR A 113 14.47 5.62 18.55
C THR A 113 14.47 5.36 17.05
N TYR A 114 13.30 5.52 16.44
CA TYR A 114 13.09 5.39 14.99
C TYR A 114 12.73 6.76 14.46
N THR A 115 13.37 7.16 13.36
CA THR A 115 13.09 8.46 12.74
C THR A 115 12.91 8.33 11.24
N ALA A 116 12.03 9.17 10.68
CA ALA A 116 11.87 9.30 9.24
C ALA A 116 11.51 10.74 8.92
N THR A 117 12.02 11.26 7.81
CA THR A 117 11.75 12.62 7.38
C THR A 117 11.19 12.57 5.95
N GLU A 118 10.12 13.33 5.71
CA GLU A 118 9.46 13.36 4.43
C GLU A 118 8.80 14.73 4.21
N THR A 119 8.63 15.11 2.93
CA THR A 119 7.93 16.32 2.54
C THR A 119 6.52 15.98 2.08
N LEU A 120 5.55 16.81 2.45
CA LEU A 120 4.17 16.66 1.98
C LEU A 120 4.04 17.36 0.62
N TYR A 121 4.10 16.56 -0.46
CA TYR A 121 4.10 17.09 -1.84
C TYR A 121 2.69 17.47 -2.30
N THR A 122 2.61 18.49 -3.14
CA THR A 122 1.38 18.77 -3.89
C THR A 122 1.19 17.74 -4.99
N VAL A 123 -0.06 17.58 -5.44
CA VAL A 123 -0.42 16.71 -6.56
C VAL A 123 -1.47 17.43 -7.41
N SER A 124 -1.46 17.19 -8.72
CA SER A 124 -2.51 17.69 -9.61
C SER A 124 -3.83 16.97 -9.33
N PRO A 125 -4.97 17.69 -9.43
CA PRO A 125 -6.27 17.05 -9.22
C PRO A 125 -6.59 16.04 -10.32
N LEU A 126 -7.41 15.05 -9.97
CA LEU A 126 -8.06 14.20 -10.97
C LEU A 126 -9.08 15.06 -11.73
N GLU A 127 -9.00 15.04 -13.05
CA GLU A 127 -9.78 15.94 -13.92
C GLU A 127 -11.09 15.28 -14.39
N PHE A 128 -11.01 14.02 -14.79
CA PHE A 128 -12.17 13.27 -15.27
C PHE A 128 -11.85 11.77 -15.28
N VAL A 129 -12.91 10.97 -15.37
CA VAL A 129 -12.79 9.52 -15.52
C VAL A 129 -13.39 9.13 -16.88
N GLU A 130 -12.65 8.33 -17.64
CA GLU A 130 -13.15 7.68 -18.86
C GLU A 130 -13.50 6.24 -18.53
N GLN A 131 -14.69 5.79 -18.95
CA GLN A 131 -15.10 4.40 -18.84
C GLN A 131 -15.15 3.77 -20.24
N ARG A 132 -14.66 2.54 -20.33
CA ARG A 132 -14.82 1.69 -21.51
C ARG A 132 -15.42 0.36 -21.07
N ASP A 133 -16.34 -0.14 -21.88
CA ASP A 133 -17.03 -1.41 -21.58
C ASP A 133 -16.46 -2.57 -22.44
N ASP A 134 -15.33 -2.32 -23.11
CA ASP A 134 -14.63 -3.29 -23.95
C ASP A 134 -13.18 -3.47 -23.50
N GLY A 135 -12.92 -3.34 -22.19
CA GLY A 135 -11.60 -3.46 -21.58
C GLY A 135 -11.19 -4.91 -21.29
N GLY A 136 -10.05 -5.04 -20.62
CA GLY A 136 -9.51 -6.32 -20.24
C GLY A 136 -8.98 -7.15 -21.40
N PHE A 137 -8.51 -8.35 -21.11
CA PHE A 137 -7.92 -9.24 -22.12
C PHE A 137 -8.97 -9.80 -23.06
N THR A 138 -10.18 -10.04 -22.55
CA THR A 138 -11.28 -10.61 -23.32
C THR A 138 -12.07 -9.55 -24.11
N GLY A 139 -11.96 -8.29 -23.75
CA GLY A 139 -12.77 -7.20 -24.30
C GLY A 139 -14.20 -7.19 -23.75
N GLU A 140 -14.39 -7.73 -22.55
CA GLU A 140 -15.72 -7.82 -21.93
C GLU A 140 -15.77 -7.15 -20.56
N ASP A 141 -14.64 -6.59 -20.10
CA ASP A 141 -14.53 -5.98 -18.78
C ASP A 141 -14.73 -4.47 -18.83
N ILE A 142 -15.22 -3.90 -17.72
CA ILE A 142 -15.28 -2.46 -17.55
C ILE A 142 -13.90 -1.96 -17.14
N GLU A 143 -13.35 -1.05 -17.94
CA GLU A 143 -12.06 -0.41 -17.73
C GLU A 143 -12.29 1.05 -17.39
N LEU A 144 -11.64 1.56 -16.31
CA LEU A 144 -11.72 2.96 -15.93
C LEU A 144 -10.32 3.59 -15.98
N LYS A 145 -10.28 4.83 -16.49
CA LYS A 145 -9.06 5.65 -16.54
C LYS A 145 -9.33 6.98 -15.86
N ALA A 146 -8.65 7.24 -14.77
CA ALA A 146 -8.76 8.50 -14.01
C ALA A 146 -7.61 9.43 -14.44
N TYR A 147 -7.95 10.50 -15.16
CA TYR A 147 -6.98 11.38 -15.82
C TYR A 147 -6.54 12.52 -14.92
N PHE A 148 -5.26 12.87 -15.01
CA PHE A 148 -4.67 14.05 -14.38
C PHE A 148 -3.55 14.59 -15.26
N THR A 149 -3.22 15.87 -15.10
CA THR A 149 -2.15 16.51 -15.88
C THR A 149 -0.94 16.78 -14.97
N ASP A 150 0.18 16.22 -15.35
CA ASP A 150 1.45 16.43 -14.65
C ASP A 150 1.94 17.86 -14.83
N PRO A 151 2.39 18.56 -13.76
CA PRO A 151 2.95 19.90 -13.91
C PRO A 151 4.36 19.82 -14.52
N PRO A 152 4.65 20.66 -15.57
CA PRO A 152 5.91 20.51 -16.29
C PRO A 152 7.14 20.99 -15.50
N GLY A 153 8.26 20.36 -15.73
CA GLY A 153 9.59 20.87 -15.39
C GLY A 153 10.18 20.43 -14.06
N ALA A 154 9.38 19.83 -13.16
CA ALA A 154 9.88 19.25 -11.93
C ALA A 154 9.64 17.74 -12.00
N ARG A 155 10.58 16.94 -11.50
CA ARG A 155 10.39 15.50 -11.47
C ARG A 155 9.36 15.15 -10.39
N ASN A 156 8.27 14.51 -10.81
CA ASN A 156 7.13 14.19 -9.96
C ASN A 156 6.95 12.67 -9.83
N PHE A 157 6.47 12.26 -8.67
CA PHE A 157 6.18 10.86 -8.35
C PHE A 157 4.78 10.77 -7.77
N TYR A 158 4.07 9.72 -8.14
CA TYR A 158 2.64 9.57 -7.83
C TYR A 158 2.36 8.19 -7.27
N PHE A 159 1.46 8.13 -6.30
CA PHE A 159 0.83 6.89 -5.85
C PHE A 159 -0.66 7.00 -6.19
N PHE A 160 -1.20 5.98 -6.81
CA PHE A 160 -2.59 5.94 -7.27
C PHE A 160 -3.33 4.81 -6.60
N GLU A 161 -4.57 5.07 -6.20
CA GLU A 161 -5.49 4.06 -5.67
C GLU A 161 -6.82 4.14 -6.41
N GLY A 162 -7.31 2.99 -6.86
CA GLY A 162 -8.70 2.78 -7.24
C GLY A 162 -9.30 1.79 -6.25
N ILE A 163 -10.37 2.16 -5.56
CA ILE A 163 -10.93 1.39 -4.45
C ILE A 163 -12.40 1.10 -4.74
N SER A 164 -12.81 -0.17 -4.65
CA SER A 164 -14.21 -0.56 -4.75
C SER A 164 -14.49 -1.82 -3.94
N GLU A 165 -15.78 -2.16 -3.80
CA GLU A 165 -16.17 -3.42 -3.17
C GLU A 165 -15.75 -4.66 -4.00
N ARG A 166 -15.41 -4.47 -5.28
CA ARG A 166 -14.97 -5.56 -6.17
C ARG A 166 -13.48 -5.84 -6.05
N GLY A 167 -12.69 -4.84 -5.64
CA GLY A 167 -11.26 -4.98 -5.47
C GLY A 167 -10.54 -3.64 -5.60
N ASP A 168 -9.34 -3.61 -5.06
CA ASP A 168 -8.52 -2.41 -5.06
C ASP A 168 -7.38 -2.54 -6.06
N VAL A 169 -7.06 -1.45 -6.73
CA VAL A 169 -5.88 -1.34 -7.60
C VAL A 169 -4.97 -0.28 -7.00
N LEU A 170 -3.72 -0.64 -6.78
CA LEU A 170 -2.67 0.27 -6.31
C LEU A 170 -1.58 0.33 -7.38
N ASP A 171 -1.11 1.54 -7.70
CA ASP A 171 -0.05 1.70 -8.68
C ASP A 171 0.82 2.92 -8.35
N VAL A 172 1.99 3.00 -8.96
CA VAL A 172 2.89 4.14 -8.80
C VAL A 172 3.39 4.59 -10.18
N TYR A 173 3.49 5.91 -10.35
CA TYR A 173 3.96 6.52 -11.61
C TYR A 173 5.09 7.52 -11.32
N ASN A 174 5.97 7.70 -12.28
CA ASN A 174 6.90 8.83 -12.32
C ASN A 174 6.81 9.49 -13.69
N ASP A 175 7.14 10.77 -13.74
CA ASP A 175 6.94 11.60 -14.93
C ASP A 175 8.03 11.48 -15.99
N GLU A 176 8.96 10.54 -15.85
CA GLU A 176 10.14 10.42 -16.73
C GLU A 176 9.81 10.51 -18.22
N PHE A 177 8.64 10.01 -18.61
CA PHE A 177 8.24 9.96 -20.02
C PHE A 177 7.01 10.79 -20.34
N PHE A 178 6.46 11.53 -19.35
CA PHE A 178 5.22 12.31 -19.58
C PHE A 178 5.21 13.67 -18.90
N ASP A 179 6.38 14.21 -18.54
CA ASP A 179 6.51 15.55 -17.93
C ASP A 179 5.64 16.57 -18.69
N GLY A 180 4.72 17.23 -17.98
CA GLY A 180 3.81 18.25 -18.52
C GLY A 180 2.65 17.70 -19.35
N ASN A 181 2.41 16.39 -19.35
CA ASN A 181 1.34 15.80 -20.17
C ASN A 181 0.22 15.23 -19.28
N THR A 182 -0.94 15.08 -19.90
CA THR A 182 -2.10 14.40 -19.27
C THR A 182 -1.90 12.90 -19.36
N ILE A 183 -1.99 12.22 -18.23
CA ILE A 183 -1.92 10.76 -18.12
C ILE A 183 -3.08 10.26 -17.26
N PHE A 184 -3.11 8.96 -16.99
CA PHE A 184 -4.20 8.38 -16.21
C PHE A 184 -3.71 7.29 -15.28
N GLY A 185 -4.38 7.18 -14.14
CA GLY A 185 -4.37 5.99 -13.31
C GLY A 185 -5.33 4.96 -13.91
N TYR A 186 -4.89 3.72 -13.99
CA TYR A 186 -5.62 2.63 -14.65
C TYR A 186 -6.32 1.77 -13.61
N TYR A 187 -7.59 1.47 -13.82
CA TYR A 187 -8.36 0.62 -12.92
C TYR A 187 -9.09 -0.45 -13.74
N LEU A 188 -8.78 -1.70 -13.43
CA LEU A 188 -9.43 -2.87 -14.03
C LEU A 188 -9.48 -3.96 -12.97
N VAL A 189 -10.68 -4.34 -12.56
CA VAL A 189 -10.91 -5.48 -11.65
C VAL A 189 -11.98 -6.37 -12.25
N GLU A 190 -11.86 -7.67 -12.02
CA GLU A 190 -12.83 -8.64 -12.50
C GLU A 190 -14.20 -8.37 -11.86
N ASP A 191 -15.25 -8.63 -12.60
CA ASP A 191 -16.65 -8.53 -12.14
C ASP A 191 -17.10 -7.11 -11.77
N LEU A 192 -16.38 -6.06 -12.18
CA LEU A 192 -16.89 -4.69 -12.05
C LEU A 192 -18.15 -4.55 -12.93
N ALA A 193 -19.23 -4.01 -12.37
CA ALA A 193 -20.54 -4.01 -13.01
C ALA A 193 -21.21 -2.64 -12.95
N PRO A 194 -22.11 -2.34 -13.89
CA PRO A 194 -22.87 -1.09 -13.83
C PRO A 194 -23.61 -0.92 -12.51
N GLY A 195 -23.37 0.19 -11.83
CA GLY A 195 -23.92 0.51 -10.51
C GLY A 195 -22.94 0.35 -9.37
N ASP A 196 -21.78 -0.26 -9.61
CA ASP A 196 -20.72 -0.29 -8.62
C ASP A 196 -20.10 1.10 -8.46
N GLU A 197 -19.64 1.41 -7.25
CA GLU A 197 -18.94 2.67 -6.95
C GLU A 197 -17.44 2.43 -6.89
N VAL A 198 -16.67 3.29 -7.55
CA VAL A 198 -15.20 3.26 -7.49
C VAL A 198 -14.71 4.63 -7.04
N GLN A 199 -13.88 4.65 -6.01
CA GLN A 199 -13.22 5.86 -5.53
C GLN A 199 -11.79 5.88 -6.07
N PHE A 200 -11.39 7.02 -6.65
CA PHE A 200 -10.01 7.22 -7.10
C PHE A 200 -9.31 8.24 -6.22
N ASN A 201 -8.09 7.93 -5.84
CA ASN A 201 -7.20 8.83 -5.11
C ASN A 201 -5.87 8.91 -5.85
N ILE A 202 -5.29 10.11 -5.88
CA ILE A 202 -3.92 10.30 -6.36
C ILE A 202 -3.14 11.11 -5.33
N TYR A 203 -1.90 10.70 -5.08
CA TYR A 203 -1.03 11.30 -4.08
C TYR A 203 0.28 11.71 -4.73
N GLY A 204 0.75 12.91 -4.42
CA GLY A 204 2.13 13.30 -4.69
C GLY A 204 3.03 12.68 -3.62
N VAL A 205 4.05 11.95 -4.04
CA VAL A 205 4.90 11.22 -3.11
C VAL A 205 6.39 11.48 -3.42
N SER A 206 7.27 11.12 -2.49
CA SER A 206 8.70 11.21 -2.74
C SER A 206 9.20 10.09 -3.65
N GLU A 207 10.36 10.30 -4.25
CA GLU A 207 11.07 9.25 -5.00
C GLU A 207 11.32 8.03 -4.13
N ALA A 208 11.64 8.24 -2.86
CA ALA A 208 11.89 7.12 -1.93
C ALA A 208 10.64 6.28 -1.71
N TYR A 209 9.48 6.94 -1.52
CA TYR A 209 8.19 6.25 -1.37
C TYR A 209 7.80 5.53 -2.67
N TYR A 210 7.94 6.20 -3.81
CA TYR A 210 7.70 5.60 -5.13
C TYR A 210 8.51 4.31 -5.29
N ASN A 211 9.82 4.36 -5.04
CA ASN A 211 10.71 3.20 -5.18
C ASN A 211 10.31 2.06 -4.22
N PHE A 212 9.93 2.40 -2.99
CA PHE A 212 9.48 1.42 -2.01
C PHE A 212 8.20 0.72 -2.50
N MET A 213 7.19 1.51 -2.89
CA MET A 213 5.90 0.96 -3.35
C MET A 213 6.05 0.17 -4.66
N PHE A 214 6.90 0.65 -5.58
CA PHE A 214 7.19 -0.08 -6.82
C PHE A 214 7.68 -1.49 -6.54
N ILE A 215 8.65 -1.63 -5.61
CA ILE A 215 9.17 -2.94 -5.23
C ILE A 215 8.11 -3.77 -4.50
N LEU A 216 7.35 -3.15 -3.60
CA LEU A 216 6.32 -3.85 -2.83
C LEU A 216 5.22 -4.40 -3.74
N LEU A 217 4.71 -3.58 -4.66
CA LEU A 217 3.65 -3.99 -5.60
C LEU A 217 4.13 -5.12 -6.52
N GLN A 218 5.39 -5.08 -6.96
CA GLN A 218 5.95 -6.18 -7.75
C GLN A 218 6.02 -7.50 -6.96
N GLN A 219 6.22 -7.45 -5.64
CA GLN A 219 6.28 -8.66 -4.81
C GLN A 219 4.89 -9.26 -4.56
N THR A 220 3.85 -8.43 -4.59
CA THR A 220 2.48 -8.89 -4.33
C THR A 220 1.72 -9.28 -5.60
N SER A 221 2.23 -8.91 -6.78
CA SER A 221 1.63 -9.33 -8.04
C SER A 221 1.96 -10.81 -8.33
N ASP A 222 1.05 -11.50 -8.98
CA ASP A 222 1.18 -12.92 -9.34
C ASP A 222 2.34 -13.20 -10.33
N GLN A 223 3.00 -12.15 -10.83
CA GLN A 223 4.17 -12.27 -11.69
C GLN A 223 5.48 -12.33 -10.89
N GLY A 224 5.38 -12.75 -9.64
CA GLY A 224 6.47 -12.82 -8.67
C GLY A 224 7.80 -13.26 -9.27
N UNK A 225 8.53 -12.47 -9.01
CA UNK A 225 9.66 -12.82 -9.46
C UNK A 225 10.93 -12.59 -9.01
N UNK A 226 11.41 -12.25 -9.37
CA UNK A 226 12.65 -12.09 -9.20
C UNK A 226 13.03 -11.57 -7.89
N UNK A 227 13.43 -12.11 -7.54
CA UNK A 227 13.96 -11.81 -6.41
C UNK A 227 14.29 -10.42 -6.25
N UNK A 228 13.62 -9.91 -6.22
CA UNK A 228 13.89 -8.70 -5.82
C UNK A 228 14.62 -8.81 -4.61
N LYS A 229 15.52 -7.97 -4.45
CA LYS A 229 16.26 -7.81 -3.23
C LYS A 229 15.28 -7.36 -2.13
N ALA A 230 15.09 -8.18 -1.14
CA ALA A 230 14.14 -7.87 -0.05
C ALA A 230 14.35 -6.43 0.45
N VAL A 231 13.27 -5.67 0.48
CA VAL A 231 13.31 -4.32 1.05
C VAL A 231 13.78 -4.43 2.49
N ASP A 232 14.79 -3.66 2.84
CA ASP A 232 15.32 -3.64 4.20
C ASP A 232 14.20 -3.16 5.15
N PRO A 233 13.66 -4.05 6.02
CA PRO A 233 12.54 -3.67 6.87
C PRO A 233 12.93 -2.68 7.97
N SER A 234 14.20 -2.36 8.12
CA SER A 234 14.64 -1.31 9.04
C SER A 234 14.43 0.09 8.47
N LYS A 235 14.16 0.20 7.16
CA LYS A 235 13.88 1.51 6.55
C LYS A 235 12.44 1.90 6.81
N LEU A 236 12.28 2.97 7.54
CA LEU A 236 10.99 3.57 7.85
C LEU A 236 10.45 4.24 6.59
N ASN A 237 9.22 3.92 6.24
CA ASN A 237 8.54 4.63 5.15
C ASN A 237 7.45 5.51 5.74
N LEU A 238 7.67 6.81 5.68
CA LEU A 238 6.69 7.81 6.06
C LEU A 238 5.97 8.23 4.79
N GLN A 239 4.70 7.89 4.68
CA GLN A 239 3.89 8.38 3.57
C GLN A 239 3.32 9.73 3.92
N LEU A 240 3.78 10.76 3.24
CA LEU A 240 3.19 12.08 3.27
C LEU A 240 2.62 12.34 1.89
N SER A 241 1.32 12.51 1.81
CA SER A 241 0.66 12.66 0.52
C SER A 241 -0.46 13.69 0.59
N ALA A 242 -0.55 14.47 -0.46
CA ALA A 242 -1.71 15.31 -0.71
C ALA A 242 -2.62 14.55 -1.67
N VAL A 243 -3.88 14.44 -1.32
CA VAL A 243 -4.88 13.76 -2.13
C VAL A 243 -5.78 14.80 -2.75
N THR A 244 -6.00 14.66 -4.05
CA THR A 244 -6.99 15.46 -4.76
C THR A 244 -8.03 14.51 -5.37
N LEU A 245 -9.29 14.77 -5.08
CA LEU A 245 -10.43 14.05 -5.67
C LEU A 245 -11.11 14.93 -6.71
#